data_ef7944b16b755273905e688eab11b244
#
_entry.id   ef7944b16b755273905e688eab11b244
#
_cell.length_a   1.000
_cell.length_b   1.000
_cell.length_c   1.000
_cell.angle_alpha   90.00
_cell.angle_beta   90.00
_cell.angle_gamma   90.00
#
_symmetry.space_group_name_H-M   'P 1'
#
loop_
_entity.id
_entity.type
_entity.pdbx_description
1 polymer ?
#
loop_
_entity_poly.entity_id
_entity_poly.type
_entity_poly.pdbx_seq_one_letter_code
_entity_poly.pdbx_strand_id
1 'polypeptide(L)'
;QFTHMGGYADITAKAGVSEFFPGLMETAVPELLTISSDSNGSMPKWDEKHEHIVGMGVGDMANLYRVVYEMVTLQGVALEKALPFITSNVARALELYPRKGCIAEGSDADLVLLDEGYQIDTMLA
;
A
#
# COMPACT_ATOMS: atom_id res chain seq x y z
N GLN A 1 9.60 -16.16 0.19
CA GLN A 1 10.59 -16.79 -0.72
C GLN A 1 10.82 -15.94 -1.99
N PHE A 2 9.78 -15.46 -2.69
CA PHE A 2 9.91 -14.70 -3.94
C PHE A 2 10.68 -13.37 -3.76
N THR A 3 10.40 -12.61 -2.71
CA THR A 3 11.13 -11.36 -2.41
C THR A 3 12.60 -11.61 -2.04
N HIS A 4 12.93 -12.74 -1.40
CA HIS A 4 14.31 -13.13 -1.11
C HIS A 4 15.13 -13.48 -2.38
N MET A 5 14.45 -13.66 -3.50
CA MET A 5 15.07 -13.83 -4.83
C MET A 5 15.16 -12.51 -5.61
N GLY A 6 14.80 -11.38 -4.99
CA GLY A 6 14.86 -10.05 -5.59
C GLY A 6 13.61 -9.65 -6.37
N GLY A 7 12.52 -10.43 -6.30
CA GLY A 7 11.25 -10.10 -6.96
C GLY A 7 10.39 -9.16 -6.14
N TYR A 8 9.75 -8.20 -6.79
CA TYR A 8 8.71 -7.38 -6.16
C TYR A 8 7.41 -8.17 -6.00
N ALA A 9 6.79 -8.07 -4.83
CA ALA A 9 5.47 -8.62 -4.58
C ALA A 9 4.48 -7.49 -4.32
N ASP A 10 3.48 -7.37 -5.18
CA ASP A 10 2.43 -6.37 -5.06
C ASP A 10 1.19 -6.95 -4.37
N ILE A 11 0.61 -6.20 -3.46
CA ILE A 11 -0.56 -6.59 -2.69
C ILE A 11 -1.71 -5.64 -3.03
N THR A 12 -2.83 -6.19 -3.49
CA THR A 12 -4.02 -5.40 -3.77
C THR A 12 -4.66 -4.88 -2.47
N ALA A 13 -4.86 -3.56 -2.41
CA ALA A 13 -5.52 -2.88 -1.29
C ALA A 13 -7.00 -3.25 -1.21
N LYS A 14 -7.38 -4.03 -0.21
CA LYS A 14 -8.76 -4.41 0.09
C LYS A 14 -8.99 -4.50 1.59
N ALA A 15 -10.25 -4.59 2.00
CA ALA A 15 -10.61 -4.72 3.41
C ALA A 15 -9.91 -5.93 4.06
N GLY A 16 -9.38 -5.74 5.27
CA GLY A 16 -8.72 -6.76 6.07
C GLY A 16 -7.27 -7.07 5.67
N VAL A 17 -6.76 -6.50 4.57
CA VAL A 17 -5.41 -6.80 4.11
C VAL A 17 -4.33 -6.25 5.05
N SER A 18 -4.63 -5.18 5.79
CA SER A 18 -3.73 -4.57 6.78
C SER A 18 -3.27 -5.55 7.87
N GLU A 19 -4.11 -6.53 8.22
CA GLU A 19 -3.83 -7.53 9.24
C GLU A 19 -2.66 -8.47 8.90
N PHE A 20 -2.39 -8.66 7.61
CA PHE A 20 -1.32 -9.56 7.16
C PHE A 20 0.06 -8.88 7.14
N PHE A 21 0.12 -7.55 7.14
CA PHE A 21 1.38 -6.82 6.96
C PHE A 21 2.41 -7.06 8.05
N PRO A 22 2.08 -7.11 9.35
CA PRO A 22 3.08 -7.43 10.38
C PRO A 22 3.82 -8.74 10.09
N GLY A 23 3.10 -9.81 9.76
CA GLY A 23 3.71 -11.09 9.41
C GLY A 23 4.46 -11.07 8.07
N LEU A 24 3.99 -10.31 7.09
CA LEU A 24 4.70 -10.13 5.82
C LEU A 24 6.02 -9.38 6.00
N MET A 25 6.05 -8.35 6.85
CA MET A 25 7.27 -7.59 7.15
C MET A 25 8.34 -8.43 7.86
N GLU A 26 7.96 -9.47 8.59
CA GLU A 26 8.88 -10.40 9.23
C GLU A 26 9.42 -11.47 8.28
N THR A 27 8.60 -11.90 7.31
CA THR A 27 8.88 -13.08 6.48
C THR A 27 9.32 -12.76 5.05
N ALA A 28 9.05 -11.55 4.57
CA ALA A 28 9.46 -11.06 3.25
C ALA A 28 10.59 -10.03 3.38
N VAL A 29 11.09 -9.55 2.24
CA VAL A 29 11.97 -8.37 2.16
C VAL A 29 11.08 -7.14 2.02
N PRO A 30 10.92 -6.30 3.07
CA PRO A 30 9.93 -5.22 3.07
C PRO A 30 10.12 -4.20 1.93
N GLU A 31 11.35 -3.96 1.52
CA GLU A 31 11.69 -3.03 0.43
C GLU A 31 11.19 -3.49 -0.94
N LEU A 32 10.84 -4.77 -1.07
CA LEU A 32 10.31 -5.38 -2.29
C LEU A 32 8.80 -5.66 -2.21
N LEU A 33 8.14 -5.14 -1.17
CA LEU A 33 6.69 -5.17 -1.06
C LEU A 33 6.10 -3.84 -1.55
N THR A 34 5.04 -3.93 -2.35
CA THR A 34 4.26 -2.78 -2.81
C THR A 34 2.77 -3.01 -2.56
N ILE A 35 1.99 -1.94 -2.54
CA ILE A 35 0.54 -1.99 -2.47
C ILE A 35 -0.01 -1.23 -3.67
N SER A 36 -0.94 -1.84 -4.39
CA SER A 36 -1.71 -1.18 -5.46
C SER A 36 -3.20 -1.15 -5.12
N SER A 37 -3.93 -0.19 -5.68
CA SER A 37 -5.37 -0.07 -5.45
C SER A 37 -6.20 -1.04 -6.28
N ASP A 38 -5.65 -1.55 -7.39
CA ASP A 38 -6.39 -2.24 -8.44
C ASP A 38 -7.67 -1.46 -8.83
N SER A 39 -7.51 -0.12 -8.87
CA SER A 39 -8.62 0.80 -9.17
C SER A 39 -9.19 0.53 -10.54
N ASN A 40 -10.51 0.55 -10.65
CA ASN A 40 -11.30 0.14 -11.81
C ASN A 40 -11.16 -1.35 -12.20
N GLY A 41 -10.35 -2.13 -11.48
CA GLY A 41 -10.31 -3.59 -11.62
C GLY A 41 -11.59 -4.24 -11.10
N SER A 42 -11.95 -5.36 -11.72
CA SER A 42 -13.09 -6.15 -11.28
C SER A 42 -12.75 -6.96 -10.04
N MET A 43 -13.44 -6.69 -8.93
CA MET A 43 -13.25 -7.38 -7.66
C MET A 43 -14.35 -8.42 -7.45
N PRO A 44 -14.04 -9.73 -7.47
CA PRO A 44 -15.04 -10.74 -7.19
C PRO A 44 -15.50 -10.65 -5.72
N LYS A 45 -16.81 -10.69 -5.52
CA LYS A 45 -17.43 -10.88 -4.21
C LYS A 45 -17.75 -12.34 -4.04
N TRP A 46 -17.14 -12.94 -3.03
CA TRP A 46 -17.32 -14.35 -2.70
C TRP A 46 -18.43 -14.54 -1.67
N ASP A 47 -19.03 -15.72 -1.67
CA ASP A 47 -19.92 -16.15 -0.59
C ASP A 47 -19.12 -16.34 0.73
N GLU A 48 -19.83 -16.58 1.84
CA GLU A 48 -19.23 -16.76 3.16
C GLU A 48 -18.21 -17.91 3.23
N LYS A 49 -18.35 -18.91 2.36
CA LYS A 49 -17.45 -20.06 2.30
C LYS A 49 -16.29 -19.88 1.31
N HIS A 50 -16.27 -18.77 0.56
CA HIS A 50 -15.31 -18.51 -0.52
C HIS A 50 -15.32 -19.57 -1.64
N GLU A 51 -16.47 -20.23 -1.85
CA GLU A 51 -16.63 -21.28 -2.87
C GLU A 51 -17.21 -20.75 -4.18
N HIS A 52 -18.06 -19.71 -4.12
CA HIS A 52 -18.76 -19.17 -5.28
C HIS A 52 -18.67 -17.64 -5.34
N ILE A 53 -18.54 -17.10 -6.56
CA ILE A 53 -18.63 -15.66 -6.80
C ILE A 53 -20.13 -15.29 -6.80
N VAL A 54 -20.54 -14.48 -5.83
CA VAL A 54 -21.92 -14.01 -5.67
C VAL A 54 -22.17 -12.63 -6.26
N GLY A 55 -21.12 -11.98 -6.78
CA GLY A 55 -21.22 -10.66 -7.40
C GLY A 55 -19.86 -10.11 -7.79
N MET A 56 -19.89 -8.92 -8.39
CA MET A 56 -18.68 -8.17 -8.75
C MET A 56 -18.69 -6.80 -8.09
N GLY A 57 -17.54 -6.33 -7.67
CA GLY A 57 -17.27 -4.98 -7.22
C GLY A 57 -16.23 -4.30 -8.12
N VAL A 58 -15.90 -3.08 -7.79
CA VAL A 58 -14.86 -2.29 -8.46
C VAL A 58 -13.85 -1.87 -7.40
N GLY A 59 -12.55 -1.92 -7.72
CA GLY A 59 -11.49 -1.43 -6.86
C GLY A 59 -11.61 0.08 -6.64
N ASP A 60 -11.33 0.53 -5.42
CA ASP A 60 -11.39 1.94 -5.02
C ASP A 60 -9.99 2.45 -4.69
N MET A 61 -9.59 3.57 -5.30
CA MET A 61 -8.29 4.22 -5.04
C MET A 61 -8.12 4.62 -3.58
N ALA A 62 -9.20 4.99 -2.89
CA ALA A 62 -9.16 5.35 -1.47
C ALA A 62 -8.65 4.21 -0.58
N ASN A 63 -8.77 2.96 -1.03
CA ASN A 63 -8.28 1.81 -0.30
C ASN A 63 -6.76 1.82 -0.14
N LEU A 64 -6.03 2.47 -1.04
CA LEU A 64 -4.57 2.49 -1.00
C LEU A 64 -4.07 3.12 0.31
N TYR A 65 -4.49 4.35 0.59
CA TYR A 65 -4.10 5.02 1.83
C TYR A 65 -4.80 4.41 3.06
N ARG A 66 -6.03 3.91 2.92
CA ARG A 66 -6.74 3.25 4.01
C ARG A 66 -5.97 2.06 4.58
N VAL A 67 -5.33 1.24 3.75
CA VAL A 67 -4.52 0.11 4.24
C VAL A 67 -3.34 0.61 5.07
N VAL A 68 -2.65 1.67 4.66
CA VAL A 68 -1.57 2.29 5.45
C VAL A 68 -2.10 2.84 6.76
N TYR A 69 -3.21 3.57 6.72
CA TYR A 69 -3.89 4.09 7.90
C TYR A 69 -4.24 2.97 8.91
N GLU A 70 -4.81 1.87 8.44
CA GLU A 70 -5.14 0.71 9.26
C GLU A 70 -3.88 0.02 9.82
N MET A 71 -2.81 -0.10 9.03
CA MET A 71 -1.53 -0.62 9.51
C MET A 71 -1.01 0.18 10.70
N VAL A 72 -1.11 1.50 10.65
CA VAL A 72 -0.64 2.39 11.73
C VAL A 72 -1.58 2.32 12.93
N THR A 73 -2.89 2.52 12.71
CA THR A 73 -3.85 2.72 13.80
C THR A 73 -4.37 1.44 14.42
N LEU A 74 -4.47 0.35 13.66
CA LEU A 74 -5.01 -0.92 14.13
C LEU A 74 -3.93 -1.97 14.38
N GLN A 75 -2.87 -1.99 13.56
CA GLN A 75 -1.80 -2.99 13.67
C GLN A 75 -0.55 -2.48 14.42
N GLY A 76 -0.50 -1.18 14.77
CA GLY A 76 0.62 -0.58 15.50
C GLY A 76 1.93 -0.50 14.70
N VAL A 77 1.86 -0.57 13.38
CA VAL A 77 3.04 -0.39 12.51
C VAL A 77 3.41 1.09 12.49
N ALA A 78 4.69 1.41 12.70
CA ALA A 78 5.15 2.78 12.61
C ALA A 78 4.92 3.37 11.20
N LEU A 79 4.48 4.62 11.09
CA LEU A 79 4.12 5.27 9.83
C LEU A 79 5.26 5.22 8.81
N GLU A 80 6.48 5.48 9.25
CA GLU A 80 7.70 5.45 8.41
C GLU A 80 8.04 4.05 7.88
N LYS A 81 7.46 2.99 8.45
CA LYS A 81 7.57 1.62 7.96
C LYS A 81 6.43 1.22 7.04
N ALA A 82 5.26 1.83 7.21
CA ALA A 82 4.08 1.55 6.40
C ALA A 82 4.07 2.35 5.08
N LEU A 83 4.46 3.62 5.09
CA LEU A 83 4.47 4.49 3.91
C LEU A 83 5.30 3.96 2.74
N PRO A 84 6.49 3.35 2.92
CA PRO A 84 7.29 2.84 1.80
C PRO A 84 6.53 1.94 0.85
N PHE A 85 5.54 1.17 1.31
CA PHE A 85 4.77 0.24 0.48
C PHE A 85 3.93 0.93 -0.60
N ILE A 86 3.59 2.22 -0.41
CA ILE A 86 2.84 3.01 -1.40
C ILE A 86 3.64 4.20 -1.95
N THR A 87 4.90 4.38 -1.53
CA THR A 87 5.75 5.50 -1.94
C THR A 87 7.09 5.03 -2.49
N SER A 88 8.12 4.94 -1.66
CA SER A 88 9.51 4.69 -2.10
C SER A 88 9.70 3.31 -2.73
N ASN A 89 9.01 2.27 -2.25
CA ASN A 89 9.12 0.94 -2.85
C ASN A 89 8.51 0.93 -4.25
N VAL A 90 7.32 1.54 -4.40
CA VAL A 90 6.66 1.71 -5.71
C VAL A 90 7.54 2.52 -6.66
N ALA A 91 8.10 3.63 -6.18
CA ALA A 91 8.99 4.46 -6.98
C ALA A 91 10.25 3.71 -7.44
N ARG A 92 10.81 2.85 -6.60
CA ARG A 92 11.94 1.97 -6.99
C ARG A 92 11.52 0.91 -8.00
N ALA A 93 10.38 0.25 -7.77
CA ALA A 93 9.86 -0.77 -8.70
C ALA A 93 9.58 -0.20 -10.10
N LEU A 94 9.19 1.09 -10.18
CA LEU A 94 8.90 1.80 -11.43
C LEU A 94 10.08 2.60 -11.98
N GLU A 95 11.27 2.50 -11.37
CA GLU A 95 12.49 3.26 -11.75
C GLU A 95 12.30 4.80 -11.69
N LEU A 96 11.42 5.27 -10.81
CA LEU A 96 11.14 6.70 -10.58
C LEU A 96 11.91 7.27 -9.38
N TYR A 97 12.50 6.43 -8.55
CA TYR A 97 13.27 6.88 -7.39
C TYR A 97 14.66 7.40 -7.83
N PRO A 98 15.18 8.53 -7.31
CA PRO A 98 14.66 9.34 -6.20
C PRO A 98 13.79 10.53 -6.67
N ARG A 99 13.45 10.63 -7.95
CA ARG A 99 12.60 11.72 -8.44
C ARG A 99 11.22 11.73 -7.74
N LYS A 100 10.69 10.54 -7.44
CA LYS A 100 9.45 10.34 -6.67
C LYS A 100 9.67 9.37 -5.50
N GLY A 101 8.76 9.39 -4.53
CA GLY A 101 8.75 8.46 -3.40
C GLY A 101 9.69 8.82 -2.25
N CYS A 102 10.27 10.02 -2.26
CA CYS A 102 11.04 10.56 -1.13
C CYS A 102 10.95 12.09 -1.11
N ILE A 103 11.36 12.67 0.01
CA ILE A 103 11.52 14.12 0.18
C ILE A 103 13.04 14.38 0.19
N ALA A 104 13.54 14.83 -0.96
CA ALA A 104 14.96 15.12 -1.13
C ALA A 104 15.16 16.28 -2.13
N GLU A 105 16.34 16.90 -2.13
CA GLU A 105 16.69 17.92 -3.11
C GLU A 105 16.66 17.31 -4.53
N GLY A 106 15.90 17.95 -5.43
CA GLY A 106 15.71 17.49 -6.80
C GLY A 106 14.57 16.47 -7.02
N SER A 107 13.88 16.07 -5.94
CA SER A 107 12.65 15.29 -6.07
C SER A 107 11.47 16.18 -6.44
N ASP A 108 10.46 15.59 -7.11
CA ASP A 108 9.18 16.25 -7.36
C ASP A 108 8.51 16.56 -6.00
N ALA A 109 7.87 17.73 -5.90
CA ALA A 109 7.21 18.19 -4.68
C ALA A 109 5.78 17.65 -4.51
N ASP A 110 5.57 16.37 -4.86
CA ASP A 110 4.29 15.69 -4.62
C ASP A 110 4.21 15.32 -3.13
N LEU A 111 3.52 16.13 -2.34
CA LEU A 111 3.50 16.01 -0.89
C LEU A 111 2.08 15.80 -0.37
N VAL A 112 1.97 14.97 0.65
CA VAL A 112 0.73 14.78 1.41
C VAL A 112 0.99 15.19 2.85
N LEU A 113 0.20 16.12 3.36
CA LEU A 113 0.20 16.50 4.77
C LEU A 113 -0.86 15.70 5.50
N LEU A 114 -0.47 15.14 6.63
CA LEU A 114 -1.37 14.38 7.50
C LEU A 114 -1.61 15.19 8.78
N ASP A 115 -2.82 15.08 9.33
CA ASP A 115 -3.11 15.58 10.66
C ASP A 115 -2.57 14.65 11.77
N GLU A 116 -2.78 15.02 13.03
CA GLU A 116 -2.35 14.23 14.20
C GLU A 116 -3.04 12.84 14.28
N GLY A 117 -4.18 12.68 13.61
CA GLY A 117 -4.93 11.42 13.50
C GLY A 117 -4.58 10.62 12.26
N TYR A 118 -3.51 11.00 11.54
CA TYR A 118 -3.09 10.37 10.27
C TYR A 118 -4.13 10.49 9.15
N GLN A 119 -5.06 11.47 9.22
CA GLN A 119 -5.95 11.75 8.08
C GLN A 119 -5.25 12.69 7.11
N ILE A 120 -5.57 12.55 5.82
CA ILE A 120 -5.06 13.47 4.79
C ILE A 120 -5.71 14.84 4.99
N ASP A 121 -4.88 15.85 5.32
CA ASP A 121 -5.29 17.24 5.46
C ASP A 121 -5.15 18.00 4.13
N THR A 122 -3.97 17.94 3.53
CA THR A 122 -3.66 18.71 2.32
C THR A 122 -2.77 17.90 1.38
N MET A 123 -2.94 18.09 0.09
CA MET A 123 -2.07 17.56 -0.97
C MET A 123 -1.48 18.71 -1.78
N LEU A 124 -0.18 18.61 -2.06
CA LEU A 124 0.59 19.50 -2.93
C LEU A 124 1.15 18.69 -4.09
N ALA A 125 1.06 19.22 -5.30
CA ALA A 125 1.60 18.59 -6.52
C ALA A 125 2.07 19.66 -7.53
#